data_a798c0daf3108f4f24bf93d971cc5a12
#
_entry.id   a798c0daf3108f4f24bf93d971cc5a12
#
_cell.length_a   1.000
_cell.length_b   1.000
_cell.length_c   1.000
_cell.angle_alpha   90.00
_cell.angle_beta   90.00
_cell.angle_gamma   90.00
#
_symmetry.space_group_name_H-M   'P 1'
#
loop_
_entity.id
_entity.type
_entity.pdbx_description
1 polymer ?
#
loop_
_entity_poly.entity_id
_entity_poly.type
_entity_poly.pdbx_seq_one_letter_code
_entity_poly.pdbx_strand_id
1 'polypeptide(L)'
;VIENCASGGHRLEPSTMELCSQASFSDAHECTSIPIIAANVQRMIKPSQSQIWAVLRAKDDIHRTFYSLISGFLGRLCISGEIFDLPEENWQIALDSVKFYDEIKHIIKDGFTSIIECNVQDYNDPEGYQIVLRELDNEALLIVHTFKNGANPSYEKVLADWSIKKEFGSSLDGDFRAKAFILKRK
;
A
#
# COMPACT_ATOMS: atom_id res chain seq x y z
N VAL A 1 16.53 9.19 -15.31
CA VAL A 1 15.87 8.31 -14.34
C VAL A 1 16.14 6.87 -14.76
N ILE A 2 16.70 6.05 -13.85
CA ILE A 2 16.97 4.64 -14.08
C ILE A 2 16.01 3.85 -13.19
N GLU A 3 15.29 2.91 -13.79
CA GLU A 3 14.47 1.92 -13.09
C GLU A 3 15.20 0.58 -13.09
N ASN A 4 15.32 -0.02 -11.91
CA ASN A 4 15.77 -1.38 -11.76
C ASN A 4 14.59 -2.33 -11.90
N CYS A 5 14.44 -2.92 -13.06
CA CYS A 5 13.37 -3.88 -13.37
C CYS A 5 13.80 -5.33 -13.09
N ALA A 6 14.67 -5.51 -12.15
CA ALA A 6 15.47 -6.70 -11.86
C ALA A 6 14.67 -7.93 -11.44
N SER A 7 13.89 -8.52 -12.32
CA SER A 7 13.24 -9.83 -12.11
C SER A 7 12.51 -9.89 -10.76
N GLY A 8 11.67 -8.88 -10.49
CA GLY A 8 10.81 -8.87 -9.31
C GLY A 8 11.54 -8.85 -7.96
N GLY A 9 12.49 -7.96 -7.80
CA GLY A 9 13.15 -7.75 -6.52
C GLY A 9 14.41 -8.59 -6.27
N HIS A 10 14.91 -9.30 -7.26
CA HIS A 10 16.13 -10.12 -7.11
C HIS A 10 17.43 -9.31 -7.01
N ARG A 11 17.43 -8.02 -7.35
CA ARG A 11 18.63 -7.16 -7.35
C ARG A 11 18.35 -5.85 -6.62
N LEU A 12 18.09 -5.96 -5.32
CA LEU A 12 17.80 -4.82 -4.44
C LEU A 12 18.98 -4.48 -3.53
N GLU A 13 20.18 -4.98 -3.85
CA GLU A 13 21.40 -4.67 -3.10
C GLU A 13 21.74 -3.17 -3.17
N PRO A 14 22.33 -2.59 -2.12
CA PRO A 14 22.61 -1.16 -2.02
C PRO A 14 23.38 -0.59 -3.21
N SER A 15 24.38 -1.31 -3.72
CA SER A 15 25.20 -0.87 -4.87
C SER A 15 24.39 -0.67 -6.15
N THR A 16 23.38 -1.50 -6.38
CA THR A 16 22.43 -1.33 -7.51
C THR A 16 21.47 -0.19 -7.24
N MET A 17 20.92 -0.13 -6.00
CA MET A 17 19.91 0.86 -5.65
C MET A 17 20.45 2.30 -5.57
N GLU A 18 21.76 2.50 -5.35
CA GLU A 18 22.40 3.81 -5.44
C GLU A 18 22.33 4.41 -6.85
N LEU A 19 22.30 3.57 -7.88
CA LEU A 19 22.24 3.98 -9.28
C LEU A 19 20.80 4.15 -9.79
N CYS A 20 19.81 3.68 -9.04
CA CYS A 20 18.42 3.58 -9.50
C CYS A 20 17.50 4.53 -8.74
N SER A 21 16.57 5.15 -9.47
CA SER A 21 15.53 5.99 -8.87
C SER A 21 14.40 5.17 -8.26
N GLN A 22 14.18 3.98 -8.78
CA GLN A 22 13.16 3.04 -8.33
C GLN A 22 13.50 1.61 -8.78
N ALA A 23 12.86 0.65 -8.11
CA ALA A 23 12.91 -0.76 -8.48
C ALA A 23 11.52 -1.38 -8.43
N SER A 24 11.24 -2.30 -9.35
CA SER A 24 10.13 -3.23 -9.21
C SER A 24 10.43 -4.16 -8.05
N PHE A 25 9.55 -4.19 -7.04
CA PHE A 25 9.78 -4.93 -5.80
C PHE A 25 9.46 -6.42 -5.92
N SER A 26 8.63 -6.80 -6.88
CA SER A 26 8.14 -8.16 -7.09
C SER A 26 7.51 -8.30 -8.47
N ASP A 27 7.54 -9.50 -9.03
CA ASP A 27 6.76 -9.86 -10.23
C ASP A 27 5.31 -10.27 -9.87
N ALA A 28 4.95 -10.24 -8.59
CA ALA A 28 3.58 -10.46 -8.12
C ALA A 28 2.73 -9.21 -8.39
N HIS A 29 2.02 -9.18 -9.51
CA HIS A 29 1.30 -7.98 -9.96
C HIS A 29 -0.14 -7.90 -9.46
N GLU A 30 -0.82 -9.03 -9.30
CA GLU A 30 -2.25 -9.08 -9.01
C GLU A 30 -2.60 -9.91 -7.77
N CYS A 31 -1.61 -10.43 -7.06
CA CYS A 31 -1.89 -11.30 -5.92
C CYS A 31 -2.33 -10.50 -4.69
N THR A 32 -3.12 -11.15 -3.86
CA THR A 32 -3.62 -10.59 -2.60
C THR A 32 -2.52 -10.41 -1.55
N SER A 33 -1.34 -10.98 -1.76
CA SER A 33 -0.16 -10.85 -0.90
C SER A 33 0.70 -9.60 -1.18
N ILE A 34 0.39 -8.82 -2.22
CA ILE A 34 1.13 -7.59 -2.54
C ILE A 34 1.38 -6.70 -1.31
N PRO A 35 0.39 -6.37 -0.46
CA PRO A 35 0.64 -5.50 0.68
C PRO A 35 1.61 -6.09 1.70
N ILE A 36 1.66 -7.43 1.83
CA ILE A 36 2.60 -8.10 2.74
C ILE A 36 4.03 -7.97 2.21
N ILE A 37 4.23 -8.25 0.93
CA ILE A 37 5.53 -8.13 0.26
C ILE A 37 5.98 -6.66 0.30
N ALA A 38 5.10 -5.72 -0.06
CA ALA A 38 5.38 -4.29 -0.10
C ALA A 38 5.76 -3.73 1.28
N ALA A 39 5.10 -4.15 2.35
CA ALA A 39 5.45 -3.73 3.71
C ALA A 39 6.81 -4.27 4.15
N ASN A 40 7.16 -5.48 3.75
CA ASN A 40 8.43 -6.11 4.18
C ASN A 40 9.64 -5.67 3.36
N VAL A 41 9.49 -5.36 2.08
CA VAL A 41 10.60 -4.89 1.22
C VAL A 41 11.19 -3.57 1.70
N GLN A 42 10.45 -2.78 2.47
CA GLN A 42 10.91 -1.53 3.08
C GLN A 42 12.07 -1.71 4.07
N ARG A 43 12.35 -2.94 4.48
CA ARG A 43 13.55 -3.29 5.28
C ARG A 43 14.83 -3.31 4.44
N MET A 44 14.69 -3.34 3.11
CA MET A 44 15.80 -3.44 2.16
C MET A 44 15.99 -2.16 1.35
N ILE A 45 14.90 -1.56 0.90
CA ILE A 45 14.93 -0.33 0.07
C ILE A 45 13.93 0.69 0.61
N LYS A 46 14.17 1.95 0.28
CA LYS A 46 13.26 3.05 0.68
C LYS A 46 11.89 2.88 0.01
N PRO A 47 10.78 3.18 0.70
CA PRO A 47 9.45 3.18 0.10
C PRO A 47 9.35 4.02 -1.18
N SER A 48 10.04 5.17 -1.22
CA SER A 48 10.10 6.04 -2.40
C SER A 48 10.83 5.43 -3.60
N GLN A 49 11.61 4.37 -3.40
CA GLN A 49 12.26 3.60 -4.45
C GLN A 49 11.52 2.30 -4.80
N SER A 50 10.60 1.85 -3.95
CA SER A 50 9.83 0.62 -4.14
C SER A 50 8.59 0.90 -4.99
N GLN A 51 8.60 0.50 -6.26
CA GLN A 51 7.47 0.61 -7.17
C GLN A 51 6.46 -0.50 -6.85
N ILE A 52 5.28 -0.13 -6.40
CA ILE A 52 4.20 -1.05 -6.04
C ILE A 52 3.12 -1.01 -7.11
N TRP A 53 2.86 -2.16 -7.70
CA TRP A 53 1.84 -2.32 -8.73
C TRP A 53 0.44 -2.31 -8.13
N ALA A 54 -0.41 -1.43 -8.65
CA ALA A 54 -1.86 -1.43 -8.46
C ALA A 54 -2.51 -1.81 -9.78
N VAL A 55 -2.63 -3.12 -10.04
CA VAL A 55 -3.23 -3.62 -11.27
C VAL A 55 -4.74 -3.63 -11.11
N LEU A 56 -5.43 -2.88 -11.97
CA LEU A 56 -6.87 -2.72 -11.98
C LEU A 56 -7.46 -3.49 -13.17
N ARG A 57 -8.59 -4.17 -12.94
CA ARG A 57 -9.30 -4.92 -13.97
C ARG A 57 -10.75 -4.44 -14.08
N ALA A 58 -11.28 -4.46 -15.29
CA ALA A 58 -12.68 -4.07 -15.54
C ALA A 58 -13.70 -4.92 -14.76
N LYS A 59 -13.33 -6.17 -14.45
CA LYS A 59 -14.15 -7.12 -13.68
C LYS A 59 -14.05 -6.97 -12.16
N ASP A 60 -13.12 -6.15 -11.66
CA ASP A 60 -12.90 -5.99 -10.22
C ASP A 60 -14.07 -5.20 -9.61
N ASP A 61 -14.51 -5.63 -8.44
CA ASP A 61 -15.42 -4.83 -7.63
C ASP A 61 -14.71 -3.62 -7.01
N ILE A 62 -15.46 -2.72 -6.41
CA ILE A 62 -14.92 -1.51 -5.77
C ILE A 62 -13.95 -1.85 -4.63
N HIS A 63 -14.17 -2.95 -3.92
CA HIS A 63 -13.33 -3.33 -2.79
C HIS A 63 -11.97 -3.82 -3.27
N ARG A 64 -11.95 -4.63 -4.36
CA ARG A 64 -10.70 -5.05 -4.98
C ARG A 64 -9.93 -3.86 -5.55
N THR A 65 -10.62 -2.90 -6.14
CA THR A 65 -10.04 -1.65 -6.64
C THR A 65 -9.37 -0.86 -5.51
N PHE A 66 -10.06 -0.63 -4.39
CA PHE A 66 -9.46 0.00 -3.21
C PHE A 66 -8.27 -0.79 -2.67
N TYR A 67 -8.41 -2.11 -2.56
CA TYR A 67 -7.34 -2.98 -2.07
C TYR A 67 -6.05 -2.83 -2.88
N SER A 68 -6.17 -2.87 -4.21
CA SER A 68 -5.02 -2.74 -5.12
C SER A 68 -4.37 -1.36 -5.03
N LEU A 69 -5.17 -0.29 -5.04
CA LEU A 69 -4.67 1.09 -4.98
C LEU A 69 -3.99 1.40 -3.64
N ILE A 70 -4.59 0.97 -2.52
CA ILE A 70 -4.05 1.20 -1.17
C ILE A 70 -2.78 0.37 -0.95
N SER A 71 -2.66 -0.81 -1.56
CA SER A 71 -1.40 -1.54 -1.57
C SER A 71 -0.27 -0.71 -2.20
N GLY A 72 -0.58 0.07 -3.25
CA GLY A 72 0.36 1.00 -3.89
C GLY A 72 0.85 2.13 -2.96
N PHE A 73 0.09 2.51 -1.93
CA PHE A 73 0.47 3.54 -0.97
C PHE A 73 1.58 3.07 0.01
N LEU A 74 1.88 1.79 0.02
CA LEU A 74 3.03 1.27 0.77
C LEU A 74 4.37 1.70 0.16
N GLY A 75 4.39 2.15 -1.09
CA GLY A 75 5.57 2.64 -1.77
C GLY A 75 5.24 3.64 -2.87
N ARG A 76 5.94 3.56 -3.98
CA ARG A 76 5.68 4.36 -5.17
C ARG A 76 4.54 3.73 -5.95
N LEU A 77 3.38 4.38 -5.95
CA LEU A 77 2.18 3.93 -6.65
C LEU A 77 2.44 3.80 -8.15
N CYS A 78 2.18 2.62 -8.70
CA CYS A 78 2.19 2.34 -10.14
C CYS A 78 0.83 1.76 -10.55
N ILE A 79 -0.04 2.59 -11.12
CA ILE A 79 -1.34 2.16 -11.61
C ILE A 79 -1.16 1.51 -12.98
N SER A 80 -1.75 0.33 -13.17
CA SER A 80 -1.63 -0.49 -14.37
C SER A 80 -2.90 -1.31 -14.61
N GLY A 81 -2.94 -2.09 -15.67
CA GLY A 81 -4.02 -3.00 -16.01
C GLY A 81 -4.98 -2.45 -17.05
N GLU A 82 -6.25 -2.74 -16.92
CA GLU A 82 -7.32 -2.41 -17.87
C GLU A 82 -7.93 -1.03 -17.61
N ILE A 83 -7.10 0.00 -17.44
CA ILE A 83 -7.51 1.36 -17.02
C ILE A 83 -8.53 1.95 -18.01
N PHE A 84 -8.41 1.63 -19.29
CA PHE A 84 -9.26 2.13 -20.37
C PHE A 84 -10.66 1.49 -20.40
N ASP A 85 -10.87 0.35 -19.72
CA ASP A 85 -12.14 -0.39 -19.67
C ASP A 85 -12.78 -0.39 -18.27
N LEU A 86 -12.25 0.38 -17.33
CA LEU A 86 -12.80 0.41 -15.97
C LEU A 86 -14.24 0.93 -15.96
N PRO A 87 -15.14 0.32 -15.16
CA PRO A 87 -16.43 0.91 -14.84
C PRO A 87 -16.24 2.33 -14.25
N GLU A 88 -17.22 3.21 -14.49
CA GLU A 88 -17.14 4.63 -14.07
C GLU A 88 -16.82 4.80 -12.57
N GLU A 89 -17.41 3.96 -11.71
CA GLU A 89 -17.16 4.00 -10.27
C GLU A 89 -15.69 3.65 -9.93
N ASN A 90 -15.14 2.59 -10.55
CA ASN A 90 -13.75 2.17 -10.35
C ASN A 90 -12.77 3.22 -10.92
N TRP A 91 -13.14 3.84 -12.05
CA TRP A 91 -12.37 4.94 -12.63
C TRP A 91 -12.30 6.14 -11.69
N GLN A 92 -13.45 6.53 -11.11
CA GLN A 92 -13.49 7.62 -10.14
C GLN A 92 -12.66 7.31 -8.88
N ILE A 93 -12.70 6.08 -8.38
CA ILE A 93 -11.85 5.62 -7.27
C ILE A 93 -10.36 5.74 -7.64
N ALA A 94 -9.99 5.37 -8.87
CA ALA A 94 -8.61 5.50 -9.35
C ALA A 94 -8.16 6.98 -9.40
N LEU A 95 -9.00 7.89 -9.90
CA LEU A 95 -8.71 9.34 -9.89
C LEU A 95 -8.57 9.90 -8.47
N ASP A 96 -9.43 9.50 -7.56
CA ASP A 96 -9.37 9.95 -6.17
C ASP A 96 -8.17 9.37 -5.43
N SER A 97 -7.72 8.15 -5.81
CA SER A 97 -6.49 7.57 -5.28
C SER A 97 -5.25 8.39 -5.65
N VAL A 98 -5.20 8.92 -6.87
CA VAL A 98 -4.08 9.79 -7.30
C VAL A 98 -4.05 11.09 -6.50
N LYS A 99 -5.22 11.70 -6.24
CA LYS A 99 -5.32 12.90 -5.39
C LYS A 99 -4.90 12.59 -3.96
N PHE A 100 -5.34 11.46 -3.40
CA PHE A 100 -4.95 11.04 -2.06
C PHE A 100 -3.45 10.76 -1.99
N TYR A 101 -2.89 10.08 -3.00
CA TYR A 101 -1.45 9.80 -3.10
C TYR A 101 -0.62 11.10 -3.14
N ASP A 102 -1.10 12.12 -3.86
CA ASP A 102 -0.43 13.41 -3.92
C ASP A 102 -0.31 14.09 -2.54
N GLU A 103 -1.30 13.90 -1.68
CA GLU A 103 -1.30 14.40 -0.30
C GLU A 103 -0.34 13.62 0.63
N ILE A 104 -0.06 12.34 0.35
CA ILE A 104 0.75 11.46 1.22
C ILE A 104 2.16 11.17 0.71
N LYS A 105 2.49 11.54 -0.53
CA LYS A 105 3.77 11.20 -1.17
C LYS A 105 5.00 11.65 -0.38
N HIS A 106 4.92 12.76 0.35
CA HIS A 106 5.99 13.27 1.20
C HIS A 106 6.19 12.36 2.43
N ILE A 107 5.10 11.86 3.03
CA ILE A 107 5.17 10.90 4.14
C ILE A 107 5.78 9.57 3.64
N ILE A 108 5.42 9.14 2.42
CA ILE A 108 6.00 7.93 1.81
C ILE A 108 7.49 8.09 1.57
N LYS A 109 7.92 9.28 1.15
CA LYS A 109 9.31 9.56 0.82
C LYS A 109 10.21 9.66 2.04
N ASP A 110 9.78 10.38 3.06
CA ASP A 110 10.65 10.85 4.15
C ASP A 110 10.25 10.29 5.52
N GLY A 111 9.08 9.64 5.63
CA GLY A 111 8.57 9.09 6.89
C GLY A 111 9.20 7.77 7.31
N PHE A 112 9.19 7.52 8.62
CA PHE A 112 9.62 6.27 9.23
C PHE A 112 8.48 5.26 9.29
N THR A 113 8.71 4.04 8.79
CA THR A 113 7.69 2.99 8.71
C THR A 113 7.82 1.97 9.83
N SER A 114 6.70 1.68 10.48
CA SER A 114 6.53 0.60 11.44
C SER A 114 5.41 -0.35 10.99
N ILE A 115 5.69 -1.65 10.98
CA ILE A 115 4.64 -2.67 10.90
C ILE A 115 4.14 -2.85 12.34
N ILE A 116 2.97 -2.28 12.65
CA ILE A 116 2.39 -2.31 14.00
C ILE A 116 1.91 -3.70 14.34
N GLU A 117 1.22 -4.32 13.39
CA GLU A 117 0.72 -5.68 13.53
C GLU A 117 0.67 -6.36 12.17
N CYS A 118 1.11 -7.62 12.14
CA CYS A 118 0.94 -8.51 11.00
C CYS A 118 0.84 -9.93 11.55
N ASN A 119 -0.36 -10.47 11.58
CA ASN A 119 -0.64 -11.82 12.09
C ASN A 119 -0.73 -12.87 10.98
N VAL A 120 -0.29 -12.53 9.78
CA VAL A 120 -0.26 -13.43 8.63
C VAL A 120 0.78 -14.54 8.82
N GLN A 121 0.37 -15.80 8.65
CA GLN A 121 1.23 -16.98 8.79
C GLN A 121 1.86 -17.39 7.46
N ASP A 122 1.11 -17.29 6.36
CA ASP A 122 1.57 -17.63 5.01
C ASP A 122 1.15 -16.52 4.02
N TYR A 123 2.11 -16.00 3.29
CA TYR A 123 1.84 -14.95 2.30
C TYR A 123 1.18 -15.47 1.01
N ASN A 124 1.23 -16.78 0.73
CA ASN A 124 0.58 -17.38 -0.45
C ASN A 124 -0.94 -17.59 -0.22
N ASP A 125 -1.34 -17.86 1.02
CA ASP A 125 -2.75 -17.92 1.45
C ASP A 125 -2.92 -17.03 2.69
N PRO A 126 -2.91 -15.69 2.53
CA PRO A 126 -2.85 -14.80 3.67
C PRO A 126 -4.18 -14.79 4.43
N GLU A 127 -4.11 -15.05 5.72
CA GLU A 127 -5.22 -14.90 6.67
C GLU A 127 -4.89 -13.83 7.70
N GLY A 128 -5.93 -13.20 8.26
CA GLY A 128 -5.78 -12.17 9.27
C GLY A 128 -5.67 -10.75 8.69
N TYR A 129 -4.80 -9.93 9.23
CA TYR A 129 -4.68 -8.53 8.81
C TYR A 129 -3.26 -7.99 8.99
N GLN A 130 -3.02 -6.82 8.40
CA GLN A 130 -1.78 -6.07 8.51
C GLN A 130 -2.07 -4.60 8.79
N ILE A 131 -1.34 -4.02 9.72
CA ILE A 131 -1.41 -2.60 10.08
C ILE A 131 -0.01 -2.01 9.92
N VAL A 132 0.12 -1.01 9.05
CA VAL A 132 1.38 -0.29 8.79
C VAL A 132 1.18 1.18 9.12
N LEU A 133 2.05 1.73 9.97
CA LEU A 133 2.09 3.15 10.28
C LEU A 133 3.38 3.75 9.72
N ARG A 134 3.26 4.89 9.06
CA ARG A 134 4.41 5.67 8.62
C ARG A 134 4.29 7.09 9.16
N GLU A 135 5.27 7.49 9.98
CA GLU A 135 5.26 8.75 10.71
C GLU A 135 6.26 9.74 10.11
N LEU A 136 5.83 10.98 9.97
CA LEU A 136 6.68 12.10 9.58
C LEU A 136 6.25 13.34 10.41
N ASP A 137 7.09 13.73 11.35
CA ASP A 137 6.84 14.86 12.25
C ASP A 137 5.47 14.78 12.97
N ASN A 138 4.55 15.67 12.63
CA ASN A 138 3.20 15.74 13.20
C ASN A 138 2.13 15.09 12.32
N GLU A 139 2.53 14.40 11.25
CA GLU A 139 1.62 13.68 10.34
C GLU A 139 1.99 12.21 10.28
N ALA A 140 1.02 11.37 9.96
CA ALA A 140 1.27 9.97 9.70
C ALA A 140 0.31 9.42 8.63
N LEU A 141 0.75 8.36 7.98
CA LEU A 141 -0.04 7.53 7.08
C LEU A 141 -0.25 6.17 7.76
N LEU A 142 -1.50 5.87 8.09
CA LEU A 142 -1.90 4.54 8.58
C LEU A 142 -2.53 3.77 7.44
N ILE A 143 -2.05 2.55 7.18
CA ILE A 143 -2.57 1.65 6.15
C ILE A 143 -2.97 0.34 6.80
N VAL A 144 -4.21 -0.07 6.57
CA VAL A 144 -4.78 -1.31 7.10
C VAL A 144 -5.25 -2.18 5.94
N HIS A 145 -4.82 -3.44 5.93
CA HIS A 145 -5.30 -4.47 5.02
C HIS A 145 -5.88 -5.63 5.81
N THR A 146 -7.04 -6.12 5.40
CA THR A 146 -7.58 -7.41 5.83
C THR A 146 -7.30 -8.47 4.77
N PHE A 147 -7.09 -9.70 5.22
CA PHE A 147 -6.96 -10.89 4.40
C PHE A 147 -8.11 -11.84 4.72
N LYS A 148 -8.02 -13.09 4.31
CA LYS A 148 -9.01 -14.09 4.65
C LYS A 148 -9.19 -14.20 6.18
N ASN A 149 -10.41 -14.23 6.66
CA ASN A 149 -10.75 -14.27 8.08
C ASN A 149 -10.18 -13.09 8.92
N GLY A 150 -9.86 -11.97 8.31
CA GLY A 150 -9.20 -10.83 8.97
C GLY A 150 -10.08 -9.61 9.22
N ALA A 151 -11.41 -9.77 9.18
CA ALA A 151 -12.35 -8.66 9.33
C ALA A 151 -12.18 -7.89 10.66
N ASN A 152 -12.46 -6.57 10.60
CA ASN A 152 -12.47 -5.66 11.75
C ASN A 152 -11.18 -5.64 12.58
N PRO A 153 -10.01 -5.38 11.98
CA PRO A 153 -8.76 -5.27 12.72
C PRO A 153 -8.81 -4.10 13.71
N SER A 154 -8.26 -4.31 14.89
CA SER A 154 -8.21 -3.27 15.93
C SER A 154 -7.00 -2.36 15.72
N TYR A 155 -7.22 -1.11 15.39
CA TYR A 155 -6.18 -0.07 15.24
C TYR A 155 -6.40 1.15 16.16
N GLU A 156 -7.33 1.07 17.10
CA GLU A 156 -7.66 2.15 18.05
C GLU A 156 -6.45 2.57 18.90
N LYS A 157 -5.57 1.61 19.23
CA LYS A 157 -4.33 1.89 19.96
C LYS A 157 -3.41 2.85 19.20
N VAL A 158 -3.38 2.73 17.87
CA VAL A 158 -2.63 3.66 17.02
C VAL A 158 -3.25 5.05 17.10
N LEU A 159 -4.59 5.14 17.11
CA LEU A 159 -5.31 6.41 17.16
C LEU A 159 -5.28 7.10 18.55
N ALA A 160 -4.68 6.49 19.57
CA ALA A 160 -4.55 7.12 20.89
C ALA A 160 -3.83 8.49 20.81
N ASP A 161 -2.75 8.56 20.04
CA ASP A 161 -1.93 9.75 19.87
C ASP A 161 -2.25 10.56 18.60
N TRP A 162 -3.18 10.06 17.78
CA TRP A 162 -3.47 10.59 16.45
C TRP A 162 -4.95 10.90 16.25
N SER A 163 -5.24 11.96 15.50
CA SER A 163 -6.56 12.29 14.97
C SER A 163 -6.62 12.02 13.47
N ILE A 164 -7.74 11.46 12.99
CA ILE A 164 -7.96 11.23 11.57
C ILE A 164 -8.28 12.55 10.88
N LYS A 165 -7.46 12.92 9.89
CA LYS A 165 -7.67 14.09 9.03
C LYS A 165 -8.45 13.73 7.77
N LYS A 166 -8.13 12.59 7.18
CA LYS A 166 -8.75 12.11 5.95
C LYS A 166 -8.65 10.59 5.88
N GLU A 167 -9.60 9.97 5.20
CA GLU A 167 -9.58 8.54 4.93
C GLU A 167 -9.85 8.24 3.45
N PHE A 168 -9.32 7.12 2.98
CA PHE A 168 -9.54 6.57 1.64
C PHE A 168 -9.61 5.05 1.74
N GLY A 169 -10.62 4.42 1.16
CA GLY A 169 -10.76 2.98 1.16
C GLY A 169 -12.18 2.49 1.40
N SER A 170 -12.30 1.18 1.55
CA SER A 170 -13.57 0.50 1.85
C SER A 170 -13.74 0.21 3.34
N SER A 171 -14.92 -0.28 3.73
CA SER A 171 -15.13 -0.89 5.05
C SER A 171 -14.16 -2.06 5.27
N LEU A 172 -13.72 -2.26 6.51
CA LEU A 172 -12.80 -3.34 6.90
C LEU A 172 -13.52 -4.57 7.48
N ASP A 173 -14.83 -4.68 7.29
CA ASP A 173 -15.69 -5.74 7.83
C ASP A 173 -15.78 -6.99 6.95
N GLY A 174 -14.80 -7.21 6.09
CA GLY A 174 -14.73 -8.37 5.19
C GLY A 174 -13.32 -8.73 4.79
N ASP A 175 -13.20 -9.81 4.05
CA ASP A 175 -11.95 -10.32 3.53
C ASP A 175 -11.41 -9.41 2.39
N PHE A 176 -10.10 -9.30 2.31
CA PHE A 176 -9.39 -8.55 1.27
C PHE A 176 -9.91 -7.11 1.11
N ARG A 177 -10.01 -6.42 2.22
CA ARG A 177 -10.35 -4.99 2.32
C ARG A 177 -9.13 -4.17 2.63
N ALA A 178 -9.20 -2.89 2.29
CA ALA A 178 -8.13 -1.97 2.65
C ALA A 178 -8.66 -0.56 2.96
N LYS A 179 -7.97 0.11 3.87
CA LYS A 179 -8.22 1.50 4.22
C LYS A 179 -6.92 2.22 4.56
N ALA A 180 -6.80 3.45 4.09
CA ALA A 180 -5.69 4.34 4.39
C ALA A 180 -6.21 5.60 5.10
N PHE A 181 -5.43 6.10 6.07
CA PHE A 181 -5.76 7.28 6.84
C PHE A 181 -4.60 8.25 6.86
N ILE A 182 -4.87 9.51 6.58
CA ILE A 182 -3.97 10.61 6.91
C ILE A 182 -4.27 11.01 8.35
N LEU A 183 -3.25 10.95 9.18
CA LEU A 183 -3.34 11.25 10.60
C LEU A 183 -2.57 12.53 10.93
N LYS A 184 -3.02 13.22 11.98
CA LYS A 184 -2.33 14.35 12.58
C LYS A 184 -2.17 14.12 14.09
N ARG A 185 -1.00 14.41 14.63
CA ARG A 185 -0.72 14.27 16.06
C ARG A 185 -1.67 15.18 16.87
N LYS A 186 -2.18 14.65 17.98
CA LYS A 186 -3.07 15.38 18.89
C LYS A 186 -2.33 16.45 19.68
#